data_c1ffeaba18decea4ebc00cda0c8320be
#
_entry.id   c1ffeaba18decea4ebc00cda0c8320be
#
_cell.length_a   1.000
_cell.length_b   1.000
_cell.length_c   1.000
_cell.angle_alpha   90.00
_cell.angle_beta   90.00
_cell.angle_gamma   90.00
#
_symmetry.space_group_name_H-M   'P 1'
#
loop_
_entity.id
_entity.type
_entity.pdbx_description
1 polymer ?
#
loop_
_entity_poly.entity_id
_entity_poly.type
_entity_poly.pdbx_seq_one_letter_code
_entity_poly.pdbx_strand_id
1 'polypeptide(L)'
;MDFENNLEIGIGVYTTSEISNILRLPYSKVHRWINKYWDGELGREYENRYSWSINNSKAVSFHTLIEFYVMMGFAEAGVKTRKVLKAHKELSKMYDSAFPFALKDVLMNIKTDGKTIYLNSKLGTISLDGTKQFNLNFINLFFKNLEFNSNEMASRFWPIG
;
A
#
# COMPACT_ATOMS: atom_id res chain seq x y z
N MET A 1 21.09 -5.21 -7.05
CA MET A 1 20.80 -4.05 -6.19
C MET A 1 21.19 -4.37 -4.77
N ASP A 2 21.85 -3.46 -4.14
CA ASP A 2 22.35 -3.66 -2.80
C ASP A 2 21.44 -2.96 -1.79
N PHE A 3 20.63 -3.74 -1.09
CA PHE A 3 19.70 -3.20 -0.11
C PHE A 3 20.38 -2.69 1.14
N GLU A 4 21.53 -3.26 1.49
CA GLU A 4 22.23 -2.91 2.71
C GLU A 4 22.76 -1.49 2.68
N ASN A 5 23.15 -1.03 1.50
CA ASN A 5 23.65 0.31 1.31
C ASN A 5 22.57 1.27 0.85
N ASN A 6 21.33 0.82 0.76
CA ASN A 6 20.25 1.65 0.30
C ASN A 6 19.66 2.43 1.47
N LEU A 7 20.24 3.57 1.74
CA LEU A 7 19.78 4.45 2.80
C LEU A 7 18.46 5.15 2.45
N GLU A 8 18.10 5.15 1.16
CA GLU A 8 16.86 5.72 0.68
C GLU A 8 15.88 4.61 0.39
N ILE A 9 14.90 4.48 1.25
CA ILE A 9 13.89 3.42 1.12
C ILE A 9 13.08 3.57 -0.16
N GLY A 10 13.00 4.72 -0.77
CA GLY A 10 12.22 4.94 -1.98
C GLY A 10 12.77 4.30 -3.25
N ILE A 11 13.99 3.76 -3.21
CA ILE A 11 14.69 3.26 -4.39
C ILE A 11 15.03 1.82 -4.22
N GLY A 12 14.43 0.89 -4.35
CA GLY A 12 14.91 -0.46 -4.18
C GLY A 12 13.80 -1.48 -4.26
N VAL A 13 14.21 -2.65 -3.95
CA VAL A 13 13.32 -3.78 -3.78
C VAL A 13 13.48 -4.31 -2.36
N TYR A 14 12.43 -4.90 -1.86
CA TYR A 14 12.35 -5.34 -0.47
C TYR A 14 11.91 -6.79 -0.44
N THR A 15 12.72 -7.62 0.22
CA THR A 15 12.39 -9.04 0.38
C THR A 15 11.27 -9.20 1.42
N THR A 16 10.65 -10.36 1.43
CA THR A 16 9.62 -10.69 2.41
C THR A 16 10.10 -10.48 3.85
N SER A 17 11.36 -10.91 4.14
CA SER A 17 11.96 -10.71 5.46
C SER A 17 12.14 -9.24 5.82
N GLU A 18 12.60 -8.45 4.86
CA GLU A 18 12.80 -7.02 5.08
C GLU A 18 11.47 -6.30 5.33
N ILE A 19 10.45 -6.64 4.56
CA ILE A 19 9.11 -6.09 4.75
C ILE A 19 8.57 -6.45 6.14
N SER A 20 8.72 -7.72 6.51
CA SER A 20 8.32 -8.21 7.83
C SER A 20 8.97 -7.39 8.95
N ASN A 21 10.24 -7.11 8.82
CA ASN A 21 10.99 -6.31 9.80
C ASN A 21 10.56 -4.84 9.80
N ILE A 22 10.41 -4.25 8.62
CA ILE A 22 10.04 -2.83 8.48
C ILE A 22 8.64 -2.59 9.03
N LEU A 23 7.69 -3.43 8.67
CA LEU A 23 6.29 -3.26 9.07
C LEU A 23 5.96 -3.93 10.39
N ARG A 24 6.89 -4.71 10.96
CA ARG A 24 6.69 -5.46 12.19
C ARG A 24 5.51 -6.42 12.11
N LEU A 25 5.45 -7.11 10.99
CA LEU A 25 4.42 -8.12 10.72
C LEU A 25 5.05 -9.51 10.64
N PRO A 26 4.30 -10.57 10.97
CA PRO A 26 4.79 -11.94 10.78
C PRO A 26 5.17 -12.20 9.33
N TYR A 27 6.27 -12.91 9.12
CA TYR A 27 6.72 -13.30 7.79
C TYR A 27 5.61 -13.99 6.98
N SER A 28 4.91 -14.92 7.61
CA SER A 28 3.83 -15.67 6.96
C SER A 28 2.71 -14.77 6.46
N LYS A 29 2.43 -13.69 7.17
CA LYS A 29 1.41 -12.73 6.77
C LYS A 29 1.83 -11.94 5.55
N VAL A 30 3.06 -11.45 5.54
CA VAL A 30 3.62 -10.72 4.39
C VAL A 30 3.68 -11.64 3.16
N HIS A 31 4.14 -12.88 3.36
CA HIS A 31 4.20 -13.88 2.31
C HIS A 31 2.82 -14.12 1.68
N ARG A 32 1.78 -14.22 2.52
CA ARG A 32 0.40 -14.38 2.05
C ARG A 32 -0.06 -13.18 1.25
N TRP A 33 0.23 -11.97 1.73
CA TRP A 33 -0.16 -10.75 1.02
C TRP A 33 0.47 -10.70 -0.37
N ILE A 34 1.76 -11.02 -0.48
CA ILE A 34 2.44 -11.04 -1.77
C ILE A 34 1.80 -12.06 -2.71
N ASN A 35 1.68 -13.31 -2.25
CA ASN A 35 1.29 -14.40 -3.15
C ASN A 35 -0.20 -14.49 -3.40
N LYS A 36 -1.02 -14.33 -2.37
CA LYS A 36 -2.46 -14.53 -2.49
C LYS A 36 -3.17 -13.28 -2.98
N TYR A 37 -2.80 -12.12 -2.46
CA TYR A 37 -3.55 -10.90 -2.73
C TYR A 37 -2.92 -10.06 -3.82
N TRP A 38 -1.67 -9.68 -3.71
CA TRP A 38 -1.07 -8.80 -4.72
C TRP A 38 -0.77 -9.54 -6.02
N ASP A 39 0.09 -10.55 -6.03
CA ASP A 39 0.36 -11.32 -7.24
C ASP A 39 -0.85 -12.18 -7.65
N GLY A 40 -1.55 -12.74 -6.68
CA GLY A 40 -2.66 -13.62 -6.97
C GLY A 40 -3.88 -12.87 -7.49
N GLU A 41 -4.55 -12.10 -6.64
CA GLU A 41 -5.83 -11.48 -7.01
C GLU A 41 -5.66 -10.19 -7.79
N LEU A 42 -4.89 -9.24 -7.26
CA LEU A 42 -4.71 -7.94 -7.92
C LEU A 42 -3.88 -8.07 -9.20
N GLY A 43 -2.83 -8.87 -9.17
CA GLY A 43 -1.98 -9.06 -10.34
C GLY A 43 -2.70 -9.69 -11.51
N ARG A 44 -3.56 -10.66 -11.25
CA ARG A 44 -4.33 -11.30 -12.32
C ARG A 44 -5.30 -10.34 -13.00
N GLU A 45 -5.92 -9.46 -12.23
CA GLU A 45 -6.91 -8.54 -12.79
C GLU A 45 -6.26 -7.50 -13.70
N TYR A 46 -5.05 -7.07 -13.40
CA TYR A 46 -4.37 -6.02 -14.15
C TYR A 46 -3.20 -6.52 -14.97
N GLU A 47 -3.05 -7.84 -15.07
CA GLU A 47 -1.93 -8.45 -15.77
C GLU A 47 -0.60 -7.88 -15.29
N ASN A 48 -0.50 -7.59 -14.01
CA ASN A 48 0.68 -7.03 -13.38
C ASN A 48 1.27 -8.03 -12.39
N ARG A 49 2.58 -8.01 -12.28
CA ARG A 49 3.28 -8.81 -11.29
C ARG A 49 3.93 -7.89 -10.28
N TYR A 50 3.53 -8.05 -9.03
CA TYR A 50 4.00 -7.19 -7.94
C TYR A 50 5.32 -7.66 -7.32
N SER A 51 5.68 -8.92 -7.54
CA SER A 51 6.89 -9.48 -6.97
C SER A 51 7.72 -10.23 -8.00
N TRP A 52 8.97 -10.47 -7.65
CA TRP A 52 9.88 -11.33 -8.40
C TRP A 52 10.80 -12.04 -7.44
N SER A 53 11.56 -13.03 -7.94
CA SER A 53 12.45 -13.85 -7.11
C SER A 53 13.86 -13.28 -7.12
N ILE A 54 14.43 -13.15 -5.93
CA ILE A 54 15.83 -12.80 -5.73
C ILE A 54 16.41 -13.79 -4.72
N ASN A 55 17.41 -14.57 -5.13
CA ASN A 55 18.06 -15.54 -4.25
C ASN A 55 17.08 -16.41 -3.46
N ASN A 56 16.12 -17.00 -4.16
CA ASN A 56 15.09 -17.85 -3.60
C ASN A 56 14.10 -17.14 -2.65
N SER A 57 14.15 -15.82 -2.60
CA SER A 57 13.18 -15.02 -1.85
C SER A 57 12.34 -14.20 -2.80
N LYS A 58 11.13 -13.91 -2.40
CA LYS A 58 10.31 -12.94 -3.13
C LYS A 58 10.65 -11.53 -2.69
N ALA A 59 10.63 -10.62 -3.64
CA ALA A 59 10.88 -9.21 -3.39
C ALA A 59 9.84 -8.35 -4.12
N VAL A 60 9.55 -7.19 -3.55
CA VAL A 60 8.60 -6.24 -4.13
C VAL A 60 9.23 -4.85 -4.22
N SER A 61 8.63 -3.97 -5.02
CA SER A 61 9.09 -2.60 -5.15
C SER A 61 8.73 -1.77 -3.92
N PHE A 62 9.33 -0.59 -3.84
CA PHE A 62 8.97 0.39 -2.81
C PHE A 62 7.47 0.71 -2.83
N HIS A 63 6.89 0.87 -4.00
CA HIS A 63 5.45 1.18 -4.11
C HIS A 63 4.59 0.10 -3.48
N THR A 64 4.94 -1.16 -3.68
CA THR A 64 4.21 -2.25 -3.03
C THR A 64 4.42 -2.25 -1.51
N LEU A 65 5.61 -1.90 -1.04
CA LEU A 65 5.84 -1.73 0.39
C LEU A 65 4.89 -0.67 0.98
N ILE A 66 4.71 0.45 0.29
CA ILE A 66 3.76 1.48 0.72
C ILE A 66 2.34 0.93 0.75
N GLU A 67 1.96 0.17 -0.26
CA GLU A 67 0.63 -0.44 -0.31
C GLU A 67 0.40 -1.38 0.86
N PHE A 68 1.42 -2.12 1.26
CA PHE A 68 1.32 -3.00 2.43
C PHE A 68 1.18 -2.22 3.73
N TYR A 69 1.84 -1.08 3.82
CA TYR A 69 1.68 -0.20 4.98
C TYR A 69 0.23 0.29 5.08
N VAL A 70 -0.36 0.69 3.97
CA VAL A 70 -1.76 1.13 3.92
C VAL A 70 -2.69 -0.03 4.28
N MET A 71 -2.44 -1.22 3.72
CA MET A 71 -3.20 -2.43 4.05
C MET A 71 -3.15 -2.73 5.55
N MET A 72 -1.97 -2.62 6.14
CA MET A 72 -1.78 -2.82 7.57
C MET A 72 -2.63 -1.85 8.39
N GLY A 73 -2.64 -0.59 7.99
CA GLY A 73 -3.41 0.44 8.67
C GLY A 73 -4.92 0.17 8.59
N PHE A 74 -5.41 -0.25 7.45
CA PHE A 74 -6.81 -0.63 7.33
C PHE A 74 -7.15 -1.84 8.19
N ALA A 75 -6.27 -2.83 8.23
CA ALA A 75 -6.46 -4.00 9.07
C ALA A 75 -6.52 -3.62 10.56
N GLU A 76 -5.64 -2.73 10.99
CA GLU A 76 -5.65 -2.23 12.37
C GLU A 76 -6.91 -1.43 12.68
N ALA A 77 -7.46 -0.75 11.70
CA ALA A 77 -8.72 -0.01 11.85
C ALA A 77 -9.95 -0.93 11.83
N GLY A 78 -9.77 -2.21 11.56
CA GLY A 78 -10.87 -3.19 11.57
C GLY A 78 -11.50 -3.47 10.21
N VAL A 79 -10.93 -2.92 9.13
CA VAL A 79 -11.46 -3.14 7.77
C VAL A 79 -11.08 -4.54 7.30
N LYS A 80 -12.05 -5.25 6.77
CA LYS A 80 -11.81 -6.61 6.26
C LYS A 80 -10.95 -6.57 5.00
N THR A 81 -10.08 -7.57 4.86
CA THR A 81 -9.19 -7.69 3.71
C THR A 81 -9.93 -7.58 2.38
N ARG A 82 -11.09 -8.24 2.26
CA ARG A 82 -11.87 -8.19 1.02
C ARG A 82 -12.25 -6.77 0.61
N LYS A 83 -12.57 -5.92 1.58
CA LYS A 83 -12.91 -4.53 1.31
C LYS A 83 -11.70 -3.71 0.89
N VAL A 84 -10.54 -3.98 1.48
CA VAL A 84 -9.30 -3.31 1.08
C VAL A 84 -8.95 -3.66 -0.37
N LEU A 85 -9.05 -4.94 -0.73
CA LEU A 85 -8.76 -5.38 -2.10
C LEU A 85 -9.74 -4.78 -3.10
N LYS A 86 -11.02 -4.71 -2.76
CA LYS A 86 -12.02 -4.08 -3.61
C LYS A 86 -11.72 -2.60 -3.82
N ALA A 87 -11.38 -1.90 -2.76
CA ALA A 87 -10.99 -0.48 -2.85
C ALA A 87 -9.76 -0.31 -3.73
N HIS A 88 -8.77 -1.18 -3.58
CA HIS A 88 -7.57 -1.16 -4.42
C HIS A 88 -7.93 -1.28 -5.90
N LYS A 89 -8.80 -2.22 -6.24
CA LYS A 89 -9.23 -2.42 -7.63
C LYS A 89 -9.96 -1.20 -8.19
N GLU A 90 -10.86 -0.62 -7.41
CA GLU A 90 -11.60 0.58 -7.82
C GLU A 90 -10.66 1.76 -8.03
N LEU A 91 -9.75 1.98 -7.09
CA LEU A 91 -8.78 3.07 -7.19
C LEU A 91 -7.79 2.86 -8.34
N SER A 92 -7.40 1.62 -8.60
CA SER A 92 -6.55 1.31 -9.77
C SER A 92 -7.21 1.73 -11.07
N LYS A 93 -8.50 1.51 -11.19
CA LYS A 93 -9.26 1.95 -12.37
C LYS A 93 -9.38 3.45 -12.45
N MET A 94 -9.70 4.09 -11.32
CA MET A 94 -9.88 5.55 -11.27
C MET A 94 -8.61 6.31 -11.61
N TYR A 95 -7.47 5.82 -11.17
CA TYR A 95 -6.18 6.50 -11.33
C TYR A 95 -5.28 5.88 -12.40
N ASP A 96 -5.74 4.82 -13.04
CA ASP A 96 -4.96 4.08 -14.04
C ASP A 96 -3.57 3.75 -13.51
N SER A 97 -3.51 3.13 -12.35
CA SER A 97 -2.26 2.81 -11.67
C SER A 97 -2.35 1.43 -11.01
N ALA A 98 -1.27 0.67 -11.11
CA ALA A 98 -1.14 -0.60 -10.40
C ALA A 98 -0.88 -0.39 -8.91
N PHE A 99 -0.50 0.83 -8.49
CA PHE A 99 -0.14 1.16 -7.11
C PHE A 99 -0.96 2.33 -6.58
N PRO A 100 -2.30 2.22 -6.54
CA PRO A 100 -3.12 3.36 -6.16
C PRO A 100 -2.87 3.83 -4.73
N PHE A 101 -2.56 2.92 -3.82
CA PHE A 101 -2.29 3.29 -2.42
C PHE A 101 -0.97 4.05 -2.24
N ALA A 102 -0.11 4.05 -3.24
CA ALA A 102 1.15 4.81 -3.20
C ALA A 102 1.05 6.18 -3.86
N LEU A 103 -0.11 6.53 -4.39
CA LEU A 103 -0.34 7.84 -5.00
C LEU A 103 -0.63 8.88 -3.92
N LYS A 104 -0.05 10.06 -4.09
CA LYS A 104 -0.25 11.18 -3.16
C LYS A 104 -1.73 11.51 -2.97
N ASP A 105 -2.46 11.64 -4.08
CA ASP A 105 -3.90 11.96 -4.04
C ASP A 105 -4.68 10.97 -3.21
N VAL A 106 -4.37 9.69 -3.34
CA VAL A 106 -5.04 8.65 -2.57
C VAL A 106 -4.64 8.73 -1.10
N LEU A 107 -3.34 8.80 -0.82
CA LEU A 107 -2.84 8.84 0.56
C LEU A 107 -3.37 10.04 1.34
N MET A 108 -3.52 11.19 0.69
CA MET A 108 -4.03 12.39 1.34
C MET A 108 -5.54 12.38 1.57
N ASN A 109 -6.26 11.59 0.79
CA ASN A 109 -7.72 11.69 0.75
C ASN A 109 -8.46 10.42 1.10
N ILE A 110 -7.73 9.35 1.37
CA ILE A 110 -8.33 8.07 1.74
C ILE A 110 -8.70 8.06 3.23
N LYS A 111 -9.88 7.51 3.54
CA LYS A 111 -10.43 7.50 4.90
C LYS A 111 -11.18 6.21 5.16
N THR A 112 -11.42 5.91 6.42
CA THR A 112 -12.26 4.77 6.79
C THR A 112 -13.02 5.03 8.09
N ASP A 113 -14.14 4.36 8.23
CA ASP A 113 -14.90 4.29 9.49
C ASP A 113 -14.67 2.95 10.23
N GLY A 114 -13.68 2.19 9.78
CA GLY A 114 -13.41 0.85 10.32
C GLY A 114 -14.15 -0.26 9.60
N LYS A 115 -15.09 0.07 8.73
CA LYS A 115 -15.85 -0.89 7.93
C LYS A 115 -15.74 -0.62 6.44
N THR A 116 -15.72 0.62 6.07
CA THR A 116 -15.77 1.08 4.68
C THR A 116 -14.61 2.00 4.39
N ILE A 117 -14.18 2.04 3.14
CA ILE A 117 -13.11 2.90 2.68
C ILE A 117 -13.68 3.98 1.77
N TYR A 118 -13.27 5.21 1.98
CA TYR A 118 -13.72 6.37 1.23
C TYR A 118 -12.57 7.11 0.61
N LEU A 119 -12.86 7.81 -0.48
CA LEU A 119 -11.94 8.77 -1.06
C LEU A 119 -12.63 10.13 -1.12
N ASN A 120 -12.00 11.15 -0.54
CA ASN A 120 -12.44 12.53 -0.73
C ASN A 120 -11.90 13.03 -2.06
N SER A 121 -12.76 13.66 -2.85
CA SER A 121 -12.36 14.30 -4.09
C SER A 121 -12.90 15.72 -4.12
N LYS A 122 -12.46 16.50 -5.11
CA LYS A 122 -12.98 17.86 -5.31
C LYS A 122 -14.49 17.88 -5.61
N LEU A 123 -14.99 16.77 -6.14
CA LEU A 123 -16.41 16.63 -6.48
C LEU A 123 -17.24 16.04 -5.35
N GLY A 124 -16.61 15.73 -4.21
CA GLY A 124 -17.30 15.13 -3.08
C GLY A 124 -16.61 13.87 -2.58
N THR A 125 -17.26 13.19 -1.66
CA THR A 125 -16.75 11.94 -1.09
C THR A 125 -17.24 10.77 -1.90
N ILE A 126 -16.31 9.90 -2.32
CA ILE A 126 -16.62 8.68 -3.03
C ILE A 126 -16.48 7.53 -2.04
N SER A 127 -17.58 6.82 -1.82
CA SER A 127 -17.55 5.59 -1.05
C SER A 127 -17.07 4.46 -1.97
N LEU A 128 -16.04 3.76 -1.55
CA LEU A 128 -15.56 2.60 -2.27
C LEU A 128 -16.30 1.35 -1.83
N ASP A 129 -17.14 1.47 -0.79
CA ASP A 129 -17.95 0.37 -0.30
C ASP A 129 -19.04 0.80 0.70
N GLY A 130 -19.46 2.09 0.79
CA GLY A 130 -20.51 2.38 1.69
C GLY A 130 -20.77 3.55 2.49
N THR A 131 -20.44 4.07 3.63
CA THR A 131 -21.20 5.10 4.31
C THR A 131 -20.55 6.27 5.03
N LYS A 132 -19.62 6.14 5.95
CA LYS A 132 -19.16 7.30 6.74
C LYS A 132 -17.67 7.51 6.69
N GLN A 133 -17.23 8.76 6.87
CA GLN A 133 -15.83 9.15 6.76
C GLN A 133 -15.15 9.33 8.09
N PHE A 134 -13.94 8.77 8.25
CA PHE A 134 -12.99 9.14 9.31
C PHE A 134 -11.61 9.29 8.72
N ASN A 135 -10.83 10.19 9.31
CA ASN A 135 -9.41 10.27 9.01
C ASN A 135 -8.69 9.07 9.61
N LEU A 136 -7.80 8.49 8.86
CA LEU A 136 -6.92 7.46 9.37
C LEU A 136 -5.70 8.14 9.97
N ASN A 137 -5.58 8.13 11.29
CA ASN A 137 -4.45 8.78 11.97
C ASN A 137 -3.11 8.20 11.52
N PHE A 138 -3.06 6.90 11.27
CA PHE A 138 -1.83 6.28 10.80
C PHE A 138 -1.41 6.81 9.43
N ILE A 139 -2.36 7.16 8.57
CA ILE A 139 -2.06 7.75 7.26
C ILE A 139 -1.44 9.13 7.42
N ASN A 140 -1.97 9.93 8.36
CA ASN A 140 -1.40 11.25 8.63
C ASN A 140 0.05 11.14 9.13
N LEU A 141 0.32 10.22 10.05
CA LEU A 141 1.67 10.00 10.55
C LEU A 141 2.58 9.45 9.45
N PHE A 142 2.09 8.51 8.69
CA PHE A 142 2.81 7.92 7.58
C PHE A 142 3.15 8.97 6.52
N PHE A 143 2.17 9.80 6.18
CA PHE A 143 2.35 10.86 5.18
C PHE A 143 3.49 11.80 5.54
N LYS A 144 3.63 12.13 6.83
CA LYS A 144 4.72 13.01 7.28
C LYS A 144 6.10 12.41 7.03
N ASN A 145 6.19 11.09 6.86
CA ASN A 145 7.44 10.38 6.63
C ASN A 145 7.66 10.00 5.18
N LEU A 146 6.78 10.46 4.28
CA LEU A 146 6.88 10.19 2.86
C LEU A 146 7.36 11.41 2.09
N GLU A 147 8.19 11.17 1.10
CA GLU A 147 8.51 12.14 0.06
C GLU A 147 7.89 11.65 -1.25
N PHE A 148 7.52 12.58 -2.10
CA PHE A 148 6.91 12.26 -3.38
C PHE A 148 7.76 12.79 -4.52
N ASN A 149 7.80 12.04 -5.61
CA ASN A 149 8.50 12.46 -6.81
C ASN A 149 7.58 13.35 -7.67
N SER A 150 8.09 13.78 -8.82
CA SER A 150 7.35 14.66 -9.74
C SER A 150 6.08 14.03 -10.30
N ASN A 151 5.94 12.71 -10.23
CA ASN A 151 4.75 11.99 -10.69
C ASN A 151 3.72 11.80 -9.60
N GLU A 152 3.88 12.46 -8.46
CA GLU A 152 2.98 12.33 -7.31
C GLU A 152 2.94 10.89 -6.75
N MET A 153 4.01 10.12 -6.97
CA MET A 153 4.20 8.80 -6.39
C MET A 153 5.15 8.90 -5.20
N ALA A 154 4.88 8.12 -4.15
CA ALA A 154 5.76 8.06 -3.00
C ALA A 154 7.17 7.63 -3.42
N SER A 155 8.19 8.40 -3.05
CA SER A 155 9.57 8.13 -3.41
C SER A 155 10.44 7.75 -2.22
N ARG A 156 10.05 8.14 -1.03
CA ARG A 156 10.78 7.83 0.21
C ARG A 156 9.83 7.57 1.36
N PHE A 157 10.28 6.75 2.26
CA PHE A 157 9.57 6.46 3.49
C PHE A 157 10.58 6.47 4.65
N TRP A 158 10.25 7.25 5.67
CA TRP A 158 11.04 7.32 6.89
C TRP A 158 10.26 6.61 8.00
N PRO A 159 10.57 5.35 8.28
CA PRO A 159 9.84 4.61 9.31
C PRO A 159 9.95 5.29 10.67
N ILE A 160 8.84 5.32 11.39
CA ILE A 160 8.84 5.76 12.77
C ILE A 160 9.24 4.56 13.61
N GLY A 161 10.40 4.66 14.20
CA GLY A 161 11.04 3.55 14.91
C GLY A 161 10.23 2.98 16.05
#